data_8ca433f305896d29b0d8668a85c4c97d
#
_entry.id   8ca433f305896d29b0d8668a85c4c97d
#
_cell.length_a   1.000
_cell.length_b   1.000
_cell.length_c   1.000
_cell.angle_alpha   90.00
_cell.angle_beta   90.00
_cell.angle_gamma   90.00
#
_symmetry.space_group_name_H-M   'P 1'
#
loop_
_entity.id
_entity.type
_entity.pdbx_description
1 polymer ?
#
loop_
_entity_poly.entity_id
_entity_poly.type
_entity_poly.pdbx_seq_one_letter_code
_entity_poly.pdbx_strand_id
1 'polypeptide(L)'
;MRSVPVKRHMKFVKGMDLSTLLELERCGAKYYDNGEERDLLAIMKSYDVDTIRIRLWNDPWSETGESYGAGENDLKTSLEIAKRVTAAGFGVLLNFHYSDFWADPGKQAEGMGRLWCEGAGAGGL
;
A
#
# COMPACT_ATOMS: atom_id res chain seq x y z
N MET A 1 12.99 -27.89 -30.59
CA MET A 1 12.71 -26.69 -29.77
C MET A 1 13.77 -26.55 -28.72
N ARG A 2 14.57 -25.51 -28.81
CA ARG A 2 15.57 -25.21 -27.75
C ARG A 2 14.84 -24.44 -26.66
N SER A 3 14.74 -25.02 -25.47
CA SER A 3 14.30 -24.31 -24.26
C SER A 3 15.36 -23.29 -23.87
N VAL A 4 15.02 -22.01 -23.95
CA VAL A 4 15.86 -20.96 -23.42
C VAL A 4 15.74 -21.00 -21.89
N PRO A 5 16.82 -21.23 -21.13
CA PRO A 5 16.75 -21.19 -19.68
C PRO A 5 16.47 -19.75 -19.22
N VAL A 6 15.27 -19.52 -18.70
CA VAL A 6 14.94 -18.26 -18.03
C VAL A 6 15.73 -18.25 -16.71
N LYS A 7 16.89 -17.58 -16.70
CA LYS A 7 17.56 -17.23 -15.44
C LYS A 7 16.68 -16.24 -14.69
N ARG A 8 15.82 -16.73 -13.81
CA ARG A 8 15.19 -15.91 -12.79
C ARG A 8 16.25 -15.51 -11.77
N HIS A 9 16.82 -14.34 -11.93
CA HIS A 9 17.51 -13.69 -10.82
C HIS A 9 16.45 -13.32 -9.80
N MET A 10 16.26 -14.15 -8.78
CA MET A 10 15.44 -13.78 -7.62
C MET A 10 16.22 -12.71 -6.86
N LYS A 11 15.85 -11.44 -7.10
CA LYS A 11 16.35 -10.34 -6.31
C LYS A 11 15.69 -10.39 -4.93
N PHE A 12 16.49 -10.37 -3.86
CA PHE A 12 15.96 -10.22 -2.51
C PHE A 12 15.29 -8.85 -2.38
N VAL A 13 14.04 -8.83 -1.92
CA VAL A 13 13.26 -7.59 -1.74
C VAL A 13 13.39 -7.13 -0.29
N LYS A 14 13.91 -5.92 -0.09
CA LYS A 14 13.87 -5.22 1.20
C LYS A 14 12.68 -4.28 1.21
N GLY A 15 11.59 -4.70 1.83
CA GLY A 15 10.33 -3.96 1.84
C GLY A 15 9.97 -3.36 3.19
N MET A 16 9.28 -2.22 3.17
CA MET A 16 8.67 -1.58 4.34
C MET A 16 7.22 -1.23 4.03
N ASP A 17 6.32 -1.34 5.03
CA ASP A 17 4.94 -0.86 4.92
C ASP A 17 4.89 0.62 5.31
N LEU A 18 4.49 1.48 4.39
CA LEU A 18 4.29 2.91 4.61
C LEU A 18 2.84 3.34 4.37
N SER A 19 1.89 2.47 4.58
CA SER A 19 0.46 2.75 4.38
C SER A 19 -0.04 3.95 5.18
N THR A 20 0.51 4.19 6.37
CA THR A 20 0.13 5.31 7.25
C THR A 20 0.97 6.58 7.06
N LEU A 21 1.82 6.64 6.03
CA LEU A 21 2.77 7.73 5.82
C LEU A 21 2.10 9.11 5.84
N LEU A 22 1.06 9.32 5.04
CA LEU A 22 0.39 10.61 4.93
C LEU A 22 -0.37 10.98 6.21
N GLU A 23 -0.96 10.01 6.89
CA GLU A 23 -1.64 10.21 8.17
C GLU A 23 -0.66 10.69 9.25
N LEU A 24 0.48 10.00 9.38
CA LEU A 24 1.51 10.36 10.35
C LEU A 24 2.11 11.74 10.07
N GLU A 25 2.37 12.08 8.82
CA GLU A 25 2.88 13.39 8.43
C GLU A 25 1.88 14.51 8.75
N ARG A 26 0.58 14.30 8.50
CA ARG A 26 -0.47 15.25 8.91
C ARG A 26 -0.54 15.44 10.42
N CYS A 27 -0.24 14.41 11.19
CA CYS A 27 -0.11 14.48 12.64
C CYS A 27 1.20 15.12 13.12
N GLY A 28 2.06 15.58 12.20
CA GLY A 28 3.32 16.24 12.53
C GLY A 28 4.46 15.29 12.87
N ALA A 29 4.40 14.02 12.43
CA ALA A 29 5.49 13.08 12.62
C ALA A 29 6.77 13.58 11.95
N LYS A 30 7.88 13.45 12.67
CA LYS A 30 9.23 13.78 12.21
C LYS A 30 10.11 12.54 12.32
N TYR A 31 11.00 12.40 11.36
CA TYR A 31 11.88 11.25 11.29
C TYR A 31 13.32 11.67 11.46
N TYR A 32 14.08 10.88 12.21
CA TYR A 32 15.46 11.19 12.54
C TYR A 32 16.37 10.01 12.19
N ASP A 33 17.54 10.33 11.66
CA ASP A 33 18.60 9.38 11.41
C ASP A 33 19.92 9.95 11.95
N ASN A 34 20.59 9.22 12.82
CA ASN A 34 21.81 9.66 13.52
C ASN A 34 21.65 11.04 14.22
N GLY A 35 20.45 11.34 14.74
CA GLY A 35 20.14 12.59 15.43
C GLY A 35 19.76 13.77 14.53
N GLU A 36 19.78 13.60 13.21
CA GLU A 36 19.37 14.59 12.21
C GLU A 36 17.95 14.34 11.71
N GLU A 37 17.12 15.39 11.64
CA GLU A 37 15.79 15.31 11.02
C GLU A 37 15.94 15.16 9.50
N ARG A 38 15.33 14.11 8.94
CA ARG A 38 15.42 13.79 7.52
C ARG A 38 14.08 13.28 6.98
N ASP A 39 13.91 13.38 5.67
CA ASP A 39 12.77 12.75 5.00
C ASP A 39 12.80 11.23 5.15
N LEU A 40 11.64 10.62 5.49
CA LEU A 40 11.54 9.19 5.73
C LEU A 40 11.99 8.36 4.51
N LEU A 41 11.58 8.76 3.30
CA LEU A 41 11.95 8.03 2.09
C LEU A 41 13.46 8.09 1.83
N ALA A 42 14.09 9.24 2.13
CA ALA A 42 15.54 9.38 2.04
C ALA A 42 16.26 8.48 3.07
N ILE A 43 15.74 8.39 4.30
CA ILE A 43 16.26 7.47 5.31
C ILE A 43 16.14 6.03 4.81
N MET A 44 14.95 5.60 4.37
CA MET A 44 14.72 4.23 3.87
C MET A 44 15.67 3.86 2.72
N LYS A 45 15.92 4.81 1.82
CA LYS A 45 16.85 4.62 0.69
C LYS A 45 18.29 4.39 1.16
N SER A 46 18.73 5.13 2.18
CA SER A 46 20.08 4.98 2.75
C SER A 46 20.33 3.63 3.44
N TYR A 47 19.24 2.92 3.80
CA TYR A 47 19.29 1.56 4.37
C TYR A 47 18.92 0.46 3.36
N ASP A 48 19.05 0.76 2.05
CA ASP A 48 18.80 -0.18 0.95
C ASP A 48 17.39 -0.75 0.88
N VAL A 49 16.40 -0.05 1.42
CA VAL A 49 14.99 -0.38 1.16
C VAL A 49 14.69 -0.13 -0.31
N ASP A 50 14.11 -1.10 -0.99
CA ASP A 50 13.85 -1.03 -2.43
C ASP A 50 12.36 -1.09 -2.79
N THR A 51 11.50 -1.51 -1.86
CA THR A 51 10.08 -1.73 -2.11
C THR A 51 9.25 -1.19 -0.96
N ILE A 52 8.18 -0.47 -1.29
CA ILE A 52 7.22 0.02 -0.32
C ILE A 52 5.90 -0.73 -0.49
N ARG A 53 5.42 -1.35 0.58
CA ARG A 53 4.10 -1.95 0.65
C ARG A 53 3.07 -0.89 1.00
N ILE A 54 1.96 -0.89 0.26
CA ILE A 54 0.83 0.01 0.48
C ILE A 54 -0.42 -0.86 0.58
N ARG A 55 -1.16 -0.75 1.69
CA ARG A 55 -2.48 -1.37 1.85
C ARG A 55 -3.51 -0.51 1.13
N LEU A 56 -4.50 -1.15 0.54
CA LEU A 56 -5.60 -0.50 -0.15
C LEU A 56 -6.92 -1.10 0.31
N TRP A 57 -7.79 -0.26 0.83
CA TRP A 57 -9.21 -0.55 1.13
C TRP A 57 -10.11 0.11 0.08
N ASN A 58 -11.30 -0.42 -0.08
CA ASN A 58 -12.29 0.19 -0.96
C ASN A 58 -12.90 1.46 -0.33
N ASP A 59 -13.40 1.33 0.89
CA ASP A 59 -14.02 2.43 1.65
C ASP A 59 -13.65 2.32 3.14
N PRO A 60 -12.48 2.85 3.57
CA PRO A 60 -11.98 2.70 4.93
C PRO A 60 -12.63 3.69 5.93
N TRP A 61 -13.81 4.19 5.63
CA TRP A 61 -14.50 5.21 6.41
C TRP A 61 -15.76 4.67 7.07
N SER A 62 -16.00 5.08 8.32
CA SER A 62 -17.25 4.81 9.02
C SER A 62 -18.38 5.66 8.45
N GLU A 63 -19.63 5.35 8.81
CA GLU A 63 -20.81 6.16 8.46
C GLU A 63 -20.70 7.61 8.97
N THR A 64 -19.91 7.85 10.01
CA THR A 64 -19.63 9.19 10.56
C THR A 64 -18.44 9.89 9.88
N GLY A 65 -17.80 9.25 8.89
CA GLY A 65 -16.64 9.79 8.17
C GLY A 65 -15.32 9.69 8.92
N GLU A 66 -15.24 8.89 9.97
CA GLU A 66 -13.99 8.60 10.68
C GLU A 66 -13.29 7.40 10.06
N SER A 67 -11.96 7.46 9.97
CA SER A 67 -11.19 6.30 9.49
C SER A 67 -11.23 5.15 10.49
N TYR A 68 -11.20 3.92 9.98
CA TYR A 68 -11.16 2.72 10.84
C TYR A 68 -9.81 2.48 11.54
N GLY A 69 -8.86 3.43 11.44
CA GLY A 69 -7.52 3.34 12.00
C GLY A 69 -6.58 2.48 11.15
N ALA A 70 -5.28 2.67 11.36
CA ALA A 70 -4.22 2.02 10.58
C ALA A 70 -4.12 2.47 9.11
N GLY A 71 -4.54 3.68 8.83
CA GLY A 71 -4.42 4.36 7.55
C GLY A 71 -5.76 4.57 6.85
N GLU A 72 -5.88 5.72 6.24
CA GLU A 72 -7.03 6.16 5.43
C GLU A 72 -6.84 5.72 3.96
N ASN A 73 -6.36 4.51 3.74
CA ASN A 73 -5.86 4.05 2.45
C ASN A 73 -6.97 3.62 1.50
N ASP A 74 -7.83 4.57 1.15
CA ASP A 74 -8.66 4.50 -0.04
C ASP A 74 -7.79 4.57 -1.32
N LEU A 75 -8.41 4.47 -2.48
CA LEU A 75 -7.71 4.53 -3.76
C LEU A 75 -6.93 5.84 -3.94
N LYS A 76 -7.51 6.98 -3.53
CA LYS A 76 -6.90 8.29 -3.67
C LYS A 76 -5.62 8.41 -2.82
N THR A 77 -5.72 8.08 -1.55
CA THR A 77 -4.60 8.11 -0.60
C THR A 77 -3.49 7.14 -1.01
N SER A 78 -3.85 5.92 -1.39
CA SER A 78 -2.89 4.90 -1.85
C SER A 78 -2.17 5.33 -3.12
N LEU A 79 -2.88 5.98 -4.07
CA LEU A 79 -2.29 6.51 -5.30
C LEU A 79 -1.31 7.66 -5.03
N GLU A 80 -1.62 8.53 -4.07
CA GLU A 80 -0.74 9.63 -3.66
C GLU A 80 0.57 9.09 -3.08
N ILE A 81 0.50 8.13 -2.16
CA ILE A 81 1.67 7.45 -1.61
C ILE A 81 2.46 6.75 -2.73
N ALA A 82 1.78 6.00 -3.61
CA ALA A 82 2.42 5.28 -4.70
C ALA A 82 3.20 6.20 -5.65
N LYS A 83 2.61 7.35 -6.02
CA LYS A 83 3.29 8.36 -6.85
C LYS A 83 4.54 8.91 -6.16
N ARG A 84 4.45 9.23 -4.88
CA ARG A 84 5.57 9.78 -4.11
C ARG A 84 6.70 8.76 -3.97
N VAL A 85 6.42 7.51 -3.62
CA VAL A 85 7.45 6.49 -3.43
C VAL A 85 8.08 6.06 -4.75
N THR A 86 7.32 5.99 -5.86
CA THR A 86 7.89 5.71 -7.18
C THR A 86 8.77 6.83 -7.67
N ALA A 87 8.40 8.11 -7.46
CA ALA A 87 9.25 9.25 -7.75
C ALA A 87 10.57 9.22 -6.97
N ALA A 88 10.56 8.69 -5.75
CA ALA A 88 11.76 8.46 -4.94
C ALA A 88 12.54 7.19 -5.34
N GLY A 89 12.10 6.45 -6.35
CA GLY A 89 12.79 5.29 -6.91
C GLY A 89 12.58 3.98 -6.18
N PHE A 90 11.45 3.82 -5.47
CA PHE A 90 11.03 2.53 -4.87
C PHE A 90 10.10 1.75 -5.79
N GLY A 91 10.14 0.42 -5.69
CA GLY A 91 9.07 -0.43 -6.15
C GLY A 91 7.85 -0.33 -5.24
N VAL A 92 6.67 -0.62 -5.78
CA VAL A 92 5.41 -0.63 -5.02
C VAL A 92 4.85 -2.04 -4.96
N LEU A 93 4.51 -2.48 -3.74
CA LEU A 93 3.75 -3.69 -3.48
C LEU A 93 2.36 -3.28 -2.98
N LEU A 94 1.34 -3.40 -3.82
CA LEU A 94 -0.04 -3.19 -3.41
C LEU A 94 -0.59 -4.42 -2.70
N ASN A 95 -1.20 -4.18 -1.54
CA ASN A 95 -1.89 -5.18 -0.76
C ASN A 95 -3.38 -4.82 -0.66
N PHE A 96 -4.19 -5.51 -1.46
CA PHE A 96 -5.63 -5.31 -1.45
C PHE A 96 -6.25 -5.93 -0.20
N HIS A 97 -7.00 -5.13 0.55
CA HIS A 97 -7.83 -5.61 1.64
C HIS A 97 -9.27 -5.80 1.13
N TYR A 98 -9.76 -7.02 1.23
CA TYR A 98 -11.11 -7.40 0.77
C TYR A 98 -12.18 -7.18 1.85
N SER A 99 -11.88 -6.38 2.87
CA SER A 99 -12.81 -5.89 3.88
C SER A 99 -12.45 -4.43 4.18
N ASP A 100 -13.44 -3.56 4.32
CA ASP A 100 -13.22 -2.14 4.65
C ASP A 100 -12.84 -1.93 6.11
N PHE A 101 -13.02 -2.94 6.91
CA PHE A 101 -12.42 -3.10 8.22
C PHE A 101 -11.27 -4.11 8.15
N TRP A 102 -10.57 -4.37 9.24
CA TRP A 102 -9.52 -5.38 9.26
C TRP A 102 -10.06 -6.73 8.76
N ALA A 103 -9.34 -7.35 7.83
CA ALA A 103 -9.65 -8.67 7.28
C ALA A 103 -9.36 -9.78 8.31
N ASP A 104 -10.03 -9.69 9.45
CA ASP A 104 -10.06 -10.73 10.49
C ASP A 104 -11.04 -11.82 10.03
N PRO A 105 -10.70 -13.11 10.09
CA PRO A 105 -11.61 -14.21 9.73
C PRO A 105 -13.00 -14.14 10.36
N GLY A 106 -13.13 -13.51 11.54
CA GLY A 106 -14.41 -13.31 12.22
C GLY A 106 -15.19 -12.05 11.79
N LYS A 107 -14.63 -11.20 10.94
CA LYS A 107 -15.18 -9.88 10.59
C LYS A 107 -15.21 -9.60 9.09
N GLN A 108 -15.05 -10.60 8.26
CA GLN A 108 -15.16 -10.46 6.81
C GLN A 108 -16.64 -10.26 6.44
N ALA A 109 -17.02 -9.04 6.14
CA ALA A 109 -18.34 -8.75 5.59
C ALA A 109 -18.38 -9.17 4.11
N GLU A 110 -19.45 -9.87 3.71
CA GLU A 110 -19.62 -10.42 2.35
C GLU A 110 -19.69 -9.35 1.22
N GLY A 111 -19.65 -8.05 1.57
CA GLY A 111 -19.98 -6.97 0.63
C GLY A 111 -18.98 -6.75 -0.50
N MET A 112 -17.69 -6.89 -0.25
CA MET A 112 -16.67 -6.47 -1.22
C MET A 112 -16.36 -7.50 -2.31
N GLY A 113 -16.49 -8.78 -2.01
CA GLY A 113 -16.27 -9.84 -3.01
C GLY A 113 -17.22 -9.78 -4.20
N ARG A 114 -18.45 -9.30 -4.00
CA ARG A 114 -19.45 -9.16 -5.09
C ARG A 114 -19.18 -7.96 -5.99
N LEU A 115 -18.84 -6.80 -5.44
CA LEU A 115 -18.59 -5.59 -6.22
C LEU A 115 -17.45 -5.74 -7.22
N TRP A 116 -16.41 -6.49 -6.85
CA TRP A 116 -15.29 -6.77 -7.76
C TRP A 116 -15.66 -7.78 -8.87
N CYS A 117 -16.55 -8.72 -8.57
CA CYS A 117 -17.01 -9.70 -9.57
C CYS A 117 -18.06 -9.13 -10.51
N GLU A 118 -18.93 -8.23 -10.05
CA GLU A 118 -19.98 -7.62 -10.86
C GLU A 118 -19.43 -6.55 -11.81
N GLY A 119 -18.37 -5.81 -11.40
CA GLY A 119 -17.69 -4.84 -12.27
C GLY A 119 -16.90 -5.47 -13.41
N ALA A 120 -16.49 -6.72 -13.30
CA ALA A 120 -15.75 -7.43 -14.35
C ALA A 120 -16.66 -8.10 -15.39
N GLY A 121 -17.98 -8.20 -15.11
CA GLY A 121 -18.95 -8.87 -15.98
C GLY A 121 -19.76 -7.96 -16.91
N ALA A 122 -19.68 -6.64 -16.76
CA ALA A 122 -20.51 -5.69 -17.52
C ALA A 122 -19.84 -5.15 -18.81
N GLY A 123 -18.71 -5.73 -19.24
CA GLY A 123 -17.96 -5.32 -20.43
C GLY A 123 -17.92 -6.38 -21.54
N GLY A 124 -18.95 -7.20 -21.68
CA GLY A 124 -19.02 -8.20 -22.73
C GLY A 124 -20.32 -8.15 -23.49
N LEU A 125 -20.37 -7.40 -24.56
CA LEU A 125 -20.92 -7.63 -25.91
C LEU A 125 -21.08 -6.30 -26.62
#